data_86f214a941d7361d126df5c99eb4df04
#
_entry.id   86f214a941d7361d126df5c99eb4df04
#
_cell.length_a   1.000
_cell.length_b   1.000
_cell.length_c   1.000
_cell.angle_alpha   90.00
_cell.angle_beta   90.00
_cell.angle_gamma   90.00
#
_symmetry.space_group_name_H-M   'P 1'
#
loop_
_entity.id
_entity.type
_entity.pdbx_description
1 polymer ?
#
loop_
_entity_poly.entity_id
_entity_poly.type
_entity_poly.pdbx_seq_one_letter_code
_entity_poly.pdbx_strand_id
1 'polypeptide(L)'
;AFLEGKLSAPKLMSRVELSTDLSQHKSVCESIHLLSDADENGVPFNQMVFGTSNIVGEIRDAVDNAFEAILRIKNHTSREIQMVEKTVLDRFFDDDEIAFLKDTIIPTPNAQSRYNTAYGIFLGYSIGVKAEEHPEIEYDQLVTKKMTEDIQRHAGYIANKIKSNGLDMHSFYIYILPFMDAETNKSEIMDHVMKGAVVL
;
A
#
# COMPACT_ATOMS: atom_id res chain seq x y z
N ALA A 1 -0.66 -4.31 7.10
CA ALA A 1 -1.97 -4.75 7.64
C ALA A 1 -2.95 -5.17 6.53
N PHE A 2 -3.43 -4.26 5.63
CA PHE A 2 -4.44 -4.65 4.63
C PHE A 2 -3.91 -5.63 3.58
N LEU A 3 -2.73 -5.38 3.02
CA LEU A 3 -2.11 -6.27 2.04
C LEU A 3 -1.80 -7.66 2.65
N GLU A 4 -1.37 -7.72 3.89
CA GLU A 4 -1.16 -8.97 4.62
C GLU A 4 -2.48 -9.67 4.95
N GLY A 5 -3.43 -8.92 5.54
CA GLY A 5 -4.67 -9.49 6.05
C GLY A 5 -5.72 -9.84 4.99
N LYS A 6 -5.71 -9.18 3.83
CA LYS A 6 -6.70 -9.39 2.76
C LYS A 6 -6.16 -10.12 1.55
N LEU A 7 -4.88 -9.98 1.25
CA LEU A 7 -4.24 -10.61 0.10
C LEU A 7 -3.23 -11.69 0.50
N SER A 8 -3.03 -11.93 1.81
CA SER A 8 -2.00 -12.85 2.29
C SER A 8 -0.60 -12.55 1.71
N ALA A 9 -0.35 -11.28 1.39
CA ALA A 9 0.92 -10.81 0.84
C ALA A 9 1.86 -10.46 2.01
N PRO A 10 2.85 -11.30 2.35
CA PRO A 10 3.78 -11.02 3.44
C PRO A 10 4.53 -9.71 3.17
N LYS A 11 4.69 -8.93 4.24
CA LYS A 11 5.46 -7.71 4.17
C LYS A 11 6.95 -8.05 4.20
N LEU A 12 7.66 -7.62 3.17
CA LEU A 12 9.11 -7.74 3.09
C LEU A 12 9.80 -6.60 3.86
N MET A 13 9.25 -5.38 3.73
CA MET A 13 9.83 -4.18 4.35
C MET A 13 8.79 -3.12 4.70
N SER A 14 9.10 -2.34 5.74
CA SER A 14 8.40 -1.11 6.09
C SER A 14 9.31 0.11 5.93
N ARG A 15 8.72 1.30 5.85
CA ARG A 15 9.47 2.57 5.76
C ARG A 15 10.42 2.78 6.93
N VAL A 16 10.08 2.29 8.12
CA VAL A 16 10.93 2.40 9.32
C VAL A 16 12.20 1.57 9.13
N GLU A 17 12.09 0.35 8.62
CA GLU A 17 13.24 -0.52 8.32
C GLU A 17 14.11 0.07 7.21
N LEU A 18 13.47 0.66 6.18
CA LEU A 18 14.15 1.34 5.08
C LEU A 18 14.88 2.63 5.50
N SER A 19 14.45 3.27 6.59
CA SER A 19 15.04 4.52 7.09
C SER A 19 16.15 4.33 8.11
N THR A 20 16.31 3.14 8.68
CA THR A 20 17.35 2.82 9.68
C THR A 20 18.70 2.50 9.07
N ASP A 21 18.77 2.21 7.79
CA ASP A 21 20.06 2.11 7.10
C ASP A 21 20.61 3.52 6.87
N LEU A 22 21.66 3.88 7.63
CA LEU A 22 22.31 5.19 7.68
C LEU A 22 22.96 5.65 6.36
N SER A 23 22.89 4.86 5.30
CA SER A 23 23.41 5.20 3.99
C SER A 23 22.41 6.01 3.15
N GLN A 24 22.15 7.25 3.55
CA GLN A 24 21.78 8.40 2.70
C GLN A 24 20.49 8.35 1.84
N HIS A 25 19.68 7.31 1.83
CA HIS A 25 18.58 7.28 0.86
C HIS A 25 17.25 6.87 1.52
N LYS A 26 16.36 7.84 1.70
CA LYS A 26 15.00 7.59 2.16
C LYS A 26 14.22 6.82 1.09
N SER A 27 13.62 5.70 1.48
CA SER A 27 12.63 5.01 0.64
C SER A 27 11.49 5.95 0.27
N VAL A 28 10.99 5.81 -0.95
CA VAL A 28 9.83 6.56 -1.44
C VAL A 28 8.52 5.80 -1.23
N CYS A 29 8.57 4.49 -0.94
CA CYS A 29 7.40 3.69 -0.55
C CYS A 29 7.30 3.52 0.96
N GLU A 30 6.13 3.15 1.46
CA GLU A 30 5.87 2.91 2.88
C GLU A 30 6.02 1.46 3.28
N SER A 31 5.78 0.56 2.33
CA SER A 31 5.98 -0.88 2.52
C SER A 31 6.19 -1.58 1.18
N ILE A 32 6.87 -2.72 1.23
CA ILE A 32 7.02 -3.63 0.10
C ILE A 32 6.52 -5.00 0.53
N HIS A 33 5.69 -5.61 -0.30
CA HIS A 33 5.10 -6.93 -0.06
C HIS A 33 5.35 -7.83 -1.26
N LEU A 34 5.42 -9.14 -1.03
CA LEU A 34 5.42 -10.16 -2.07
C LEU A 34 4.05 -10.84 -2.09
N LEU A 35 3.33 -10.71 -3.18
CA LEU A 35 2.11 -11.46 -3.43
C LEU A 35 2.44 -12.60 -4.39
N SER A 36 2.25 -13.83 -3.92
CA SER A 36 2.32 -15.05 -4.73
C SER A 36 0.93 -15.65 -4.81
N ASP A 37 0.41 -15.80 -6.01
CA ASP A 37 -0.94 -16.30 -6.27
C ASP A 37 -0.97 -17.01 -7.62
N ALA A 38 -2.13 -17.50 -8.06
CA ALA A 38 -2.35 -18.08 -9.37
C ALA A 38 -3.46 -17.30 -10.09
N ASP A 39 -3.34 -17.20 -11.42
CA ASP A 39 -4.37 -16.58 -12.23
C ASP A 39 -5.62 -17.49 -12.36
N GLU A 40 -6.63 -17.02 -13.09
CA GLU A 40 -7.89 -17.75 -13.33
C GLU A 40 -7.68 -19.13 -13.99
N ASN A 41 -6.54 -19.35 -14.64
CA ASN A 41 -6.15 -20.60 -15.28
C ASN A 41 -5.25 -21.46 -14.38
N GLY A 42 -4.97 -21.04 -13.14
CA GLY A 42 -4.08 -21.73 -12.22
C GLY A 42 -2.59 -21.52 -12.51
N VAL A 43 -2.22 -20.52 -13.34
CA VAL A 43 -0.81 -20.21 -13.63
C VAL A 43 -0.24 -19.36 -12.49
N PRO A 44 0.83 -19.82 -11.81
CA PRO A 44 1.43 -19.07 -10.72
C PRO A 44 2.00 -17.75 -11.21
N PHE A 45 1.80 -16.70 -10.42
CA PHE A 45 2.44 -15.40 -10.63
C PHE A 45 2.95 -14.80 -9.32
N ASN A 46 3.99 -13.99 -9.41
CA ASN A 46 4.53 -13.22 -8.31
C ASN A 46 4.40 -11.72 -8.60
N GLN A 47 3.97 -10.96 -7.61
CA GLN A 47 3.90 -9.49 -7.70
C GLN A 47 4.65 -8.85 -6.54
N MET A 48 5.53 -7.92 -6.87
CA MET A 48 6.11 -7.01 -5.89
C MET A 48 5.16 -5.83 -5.70
N VAL A 49 4.49 -5.78 -4.56
CA VAL A 49 3.48 -4.78 -4.24
C VAL A 49 4.11 -3.65 -3.43
N PHE A 50 4.22 -2.47 -4.03
CA PHE A 50 4.71 -1.27 -3.37
C PHE A 50 3.55 -0.53 -2.72
N GLY A 51 3.62 -0.36 -1.40
CA GLY A 51 2.55 0.24 -0.60
C GLY A 51 2.72 1.74 -0.39
N THR A 52 1.61 2.47 -0.50
CA THR A 52 1.50 3.86 -0.06
C THR A 52 0.17 4.08 0.66
N SER A 53 0.14 5.05 1.58
CA SER A 53 -1.07 5.43 2.31
C SER A 53 -1.28 6.94 2.27
N ASN A 54 -2.53 7.36 2.22
CA ASN A 54 -2.89 8.76 2.29
C ASN A 54 -4.19 8.95 3.04
N ILE A 55 -4.16 9.75 4.09
CA ILE A 55 -5.33 10.06 4.93
C ILE A 55 -5.46 11.59 4.95
N VAL A 56 -6.49 12.11 4.28
CA VAL A 56 -6.80 13.54 4.17
C VAL A 56 -8.32 13.75 4.10
N GLY A 57 -8.79 14.98 4.27
CA GLY A 57 -10.21 15.30 4.32
C GLY A 57 -11.00 14.86 3.07
N GLU A 58 -10.49 15.16 1.89
CA GLU A 58 -11.19 14.88 0.62
C GLU A 58 -10.61 13.65 -0.07
N ILE A 59 -11.48 12.74 -0.53
CA ILE A 59 -11.09 11.51 -1.22
C ILE A 59 -10.29 11.79 -2.51
N ARG A 60 -10.60 12.88 -3.20
CA ARG A 60 -9.90 13.27 -4.43
C ARG A 60 -8.45 13.65 -4.15
N ASP A 61 -8.23 14.41 -3.08
CA ASP A 61 -6.88 14.80 -2.65
C ASP A 61 -6.08 13.59 -2.19
N ALA A 62 -6.73 12.63 -1.48
CA ALA A 62 -6.11 11.37 -1.10
C ALA A 62 -5.63 10.58 -2.33
N VAL A 63 -6.46 10.51 -3.39
CA VAL A 63 -6.11 9.88 -4.67
C VAL A 63 -4.93 10.60 -5.34
N ASP A 64 -4.97 11.93 -5.43
CA ASP A 64 -3.93 12.72 -6.08
C ASP A 64 -2.59 12.53 -5.40
N ASN A 65 -2.54 12.64 -4.08
CA ASN A 65 -1.35 12.42 -3.28
C ASN A 65 -0.80 10.98 -3.41
N ALA A 66 -1.68 9.99 -3.44
CA ALA A 66 -1.28 8.59 -3.62
C ALA A 66 -0.64 8.36 -5.01
N PHE A 67 -1.21 8.94 -6.07
CA PHE A 67 -0.64 8.83 -7.42
C PHE A 67 0.68 9.59 -7.57
N GLU A 68 0.87 10.71 -6.89
CA GLU A 68 2.19 11.35 -6.82
C GLU A 68 3.24 10.45 -6.16
N ALA A 69 2.87 9.75 -5.06
CA ALA A 69 3.74 8.79 -4.41
C ALA A 69 4.06 7.61 -5.35
N ILE A 70 3.07 7.06 -6.05
CA ILE A 70 3.25 5.96 -7.01
C ILE A 70 4.21 6.35 -8.14
N LEU A 71 4.09 7.55 -8.69
CA LEU A 71 4.99 8.01 -9.74
C LEU A 71 6.43 8.14 -9.24
N ARG A 72 6.62 8.56 -8.00
CA ARG A 72 7.95 8.55 -7.37
C ARG A 72 8.47 7.13 -7.21
N ILE A 73 7.64 6.19 -6.73
CA ILE A 73 8.00 4.78 -6.59
C ILE A 73 8.38 4.19 -7.96
N LYS A 74 7.55 4.40 -8.99
CA LYS A 74 7.80 3.93 -10.37
C LYS A 74 9.19 4.34 -10.86
N ASN A 75 9.58 5.58 -10.61
CA ASN A 75 10.87 6.11 -11.04
C ASN A 75 12.06 5.57 -10.23
N HIS A 76 11.82 4.91 -9.10
CA HIS A 76 12.85 4.42 -8.19
C HIS A 76 12.73 2.92 -7.88
N THR A 77 11.86 2.18 -8.59
CA THR A 77 11.54 0.76 -8.32
C THR A 77 12.80 -0.11 -8.18
N SER A 78 13.73 -0.02 -9.12
CA SER A 78 14.96 -0.82 -9.07
C SER A 78 15.79 -0.57 -7.80
N ARG A 79 15.77 0.64 -7.30
CA ARG A 79 16.46 1.03 -6.08
C ARG A 79 15.77 0.53 -4.82
N GLU A 80 14.44 0.61 -4.78
CA GLU A 80 13.65 0.04 -3.68
C GLU A 80 13.90 -1.45 -3.55
N ILE A 81 13.99 -2.17 -4.68
CA ILE A 81 14.31 -3.60 -4.73
C ILE A 81 15.71 -3.87 -4.21
N GLN A 82 16.72 -3.10 -4.64
CA GLN A 82 18.10 -3.26 -4.13
C GLN A 82 18.21 -3.02 -2.62
N MET A 83 17.36 -2.18 -2.05
CA MET A 83 17.29 -2.01 -0.59
C MET A 83 16.73 -3.25 0.10
N VAL A 84 15.70 -3.90 -0.48
CA VAL A 84 15.19 -5.20 0.02
C VAL A 84 16.32 -6.24 0.04
N GLU A 85 17.07 -6.36 -1.07
CA GLU A 85 18.16 -7.34 -1.18
C GLU A 85 19.25 -7.19 -0.11
N LYS A 86 19.58 -5.95 0.25
CA LYS A 86 20.67 -5.68 1.18
C LYS A 86 20.30 -5.80 2.65
N THR A 87 19.07 -5.50 3.01
CA THR A 87 18.74 -5.18 4.41
C THR A 87 17.89 -6.24 5.09
N VAL A 88 17.09 -7.00 4.34
CA VAL A 88 16.00 -7.79 4.90
C VAL A 88 16.25 -9.29 4.81
N LEU A 89 16.84 -9.75 3.71
CA LEU A 89 16.95 -11.18 3.47
C LEU A 89 17.75 -11.89 4.57
N ASP A 90 18.79 -11.25 5.09
CA ASP A 90 19.68 -11.87 6.08
C ASP A 90 19.21 -11.74 7.55
N ARG A 91 18.11 -11.02 7.82
CA ARG A 91 17.68 -10.73 9.20
C ARG A 91 16.36 -11.38 9.62
N PHE A 92 15.46 -11.68 8.69
CA PHE A 92 14.07 -12.00 9.00
C PHE A 92 13.57 -13.32 8.39
N PHE A 93 14.35 -13.96 7.53
CA PHE A 93 13.96 -15.17 6.82
C PHE A 93 14.97 -16.28 7.05
N ASP A 94 14.51 -17.52 7.00
CA ASP A 94 15.40 -18.68 7.00
C ASP A 94 16.08 -18.89 5.64
N ASP A 95 17.06 -19.81 5.58
CA ASP A 95 17.87 -20.01 4.37
C ASP A 95 17.05 -20.43 3.16
N ASP A 96 15.95 -21.18 3.34
CA ASP A 96 15.07 -21.63 2.26
C ASP A 96 14.19 -20.49 1.76
N GLU A 97 13.66 -19.70 2.67
CA GLU A 97 12.89 -18.46 2.35
C GLU A 97 13.78 -17.44 1.66
N ILE A 98 15.02 -17.26 2.15
CA ILE A 98 16.02 -16.37 1.51
C ILE A 98 16.32 -16.84 0.08
N ALA A 99 16.51 -18.14 -0.14
CA ALA A 99 16.79 -18.70 -1.45
C ALA A 99 15.62 -18.44 -2.41
N PHE A 100 14.38 -18.69 -1.97
CA PHE A 100 13.17 -18.40 -2.75
C PHE A 100 13.03 -16.91 -3.07
N LEU A 101 13.24 -16.04 -2.10
CA LEU A 101 13.14 -14.58 -2.29
C LEU A 101 14.23 -14.07 -3.23
N LYS A 102 15.49 -14.52 -3.07
CA LYS A 102 16.59 -14.18 -3.96
C LYS A 102 16.29 -14.60 -5.39
N ASP A 103 15.84 -15.84 -5.60
CA ASP A 103 15.49 -16.35 -6.94
C ASP A 103 14.30 -15.60 -7.57
N THR A 104 13.38 -15.08 -6.75
CA THR A 104 12.19 -14.34 -7.19
C THR A 104 12.49 -12.87 -7.47
N ILE A 105 13.29 -12.21 -6.60
CA ILE A 105 13.48 -10.76 -6.58
C ILE A 105 14.70 -10.33 -7.41
N ILE A 106 15.80 -11.11 -7.35
CA ILE A 106 17.06 -10.73 -8.00
C ILE A 106 17.03 -11.10 -9.48
N PRO A 107 17.03 -10.12 -10.41
CA PRO A 107 17.14 -10.43 -11.84
C PRO A 107 18.51 -11.05 -12.11
N THR A 108 18.55 -12.29 -12.53
CA THR A 108 19.76 -12.85 -13.12
C THR A 108 20.03 -12.15 -14.46
N PRO A 109 21.29 -11.92 -14.86
CA PRO A 109 21.64 -11.07 -16.00
C PRO A 109 20.97 -11.43 -17.35
N ASN A 110 20.37 -12.62 -17.46
CA ASN A 110 19.69 -13.12 -18.65
C ASN A 110 18.25 -13.58 -18.43
N ALA A 111 17.64 -13.32 -17.26
CA ALA A 111 16.26 -13.68 -16.97
C ALA A 111 15.37 -12.44 -16.93
N GLN A 112 14.18 -12.53 -17.53
CA GLN A 112 13.12 -11.58 -17.28
C GLN A 112 12.78 -11.61 -15.78
N SER A 113 12.48 -10.45 -15.20
CA SER A 113 12.02 -10.33 -13.83
C SER A 113 10.91 -11.36 -13.55
N ARG A 114 11.08 -12.19 -12.53
CA ARG A 114 10.11 -13.23 -12.15
C ARG A 114 8.91 -12.68 -11.38
N TYR A 115 8.81 -11.39 -11.26
CA TYR A 115 7.68 -10.72 -10.63
C TYR A 115 7.18 -9.56 -11.49
N ASN A 116 5.90 -9.26 -11.35
CA ASN A 116 5.29 -8.06 -11.89
C ASN A 116 5.21 -6.98 -10.80
N THR A 117 5.37 -5.73 -11.19
CA THR A 117 5.15 -4.61 -10.28
C THR A 117 3.67 -4.36 -10.09
N ALA A 118 3.25 -4.22 -8.83
CA ALA A 118 1.91 -3.82 -8.44
C ALA A 118 1.95 -2.70 -7.40
N TYR A 119 0.83 -2.00 -7.22
CA TYR A 119 0.72 -0.91 -6.26
C TYR A 119 -0.40 -1.17 -5.27
N GLY A 120 -0.07 -1.08 -3.98
CA GLY A 120 -1.01 -1.13 -2.88
C GLY A 120 -1.30 0.28 -2.37
N ILE A 121 -2.55 0.70 -2.37
CA ILE A 121 -2.96 2.04 -1.98
C ILE A 121 -3.95 1.94 -0.81
N PHE A 122 -3.68 2.65 0.27
CA PHE A 122 -4.64 2.91 1.31
C PHE A 122 -5.07 4.38 1.28
N LEU A 123 -6.37 4.62 1.12
CA LEU A 123 -6.97 5.95 1.10
C LEU A 123 -7.90 6.11 2.29
N GLY A 124 -7.63 7.11 3.13
CA GLY A 124 -8.54 7.55 4.18
C GLY A 124 -9.14 8.92 3.83
N TYR A 125 -10.43 9.11 4.08
CA TYR A 125 -11.11 10.38 3.81
C TYR A 125 -12.22 10.66 4.82
N SER A 126 -12.61 11.94 4.95
CA SER A 126 -13.72 12.35 5.82
C SER A 126 -15.05 12.08 5.14
N ILE A 127 -15.88 11.21 5.74
CA ILE A 127 -17.18 10.85 5.15
C ILE A 127 -18.27 11.90 5.40
N GLY A 128 -18.08 12.75 6.41
CA GLY A 128 -19.03 13.81 6.74
C GLY A 128 -20.37 13.34 7.32
N VAL A 129 -20.42 12.13 7.86
CA VAL A 129 -21.57 11.60 8.63
C VAL A 129 -21.18 11.55 10.09
N LYS A 130 -21.94 12.18 10.97
CA LYS A 130 -21.65 12.25 12.39
C LYS A 130 -22.40 11.18 13.17
N ALA A 131 -21.68 10.38 13.93
CA ALA A 131 -22.29 9.28 14.71
C ALA A 131 -23.29 9.78 15.75
N GLU A 132 -23.04 10.95 16.35
CA GLU A 132 -23.88 11.54 17.40
C GLU A 132 -25.26 12.00 16.90
N GLU A 133 -25.45 12.16 15.60
CA GLU A 133 -26.67 12.65 14.98
C GLU A 133 -27.65 11.52 14.58
N HIS A 134 -27.22 10.23 14.72
CA HIS A 134 -27.98 9.08 14.24
C HIS A 134 -27.96 7.92 15.23
N PRO A 135 -29.03 7.12 15.32
CA PRO A 135 -28.97 5.79 15.96
C PRO A 135 -27.96 4.88 15.24
N GLU A 136 -27.32 3.97 15.97
CA GLU A 136 -26.24 3.10 15.47
C GLU A 136 -26.58 2.40 14.14
N ILE A 137 -27.78 1.77 14.06
CA ILE A 137 -28.21 1.06 12.84
C ILE A 137 -28.38 2.01 11.65
N GLU A 138 -28.92 3.20 11.88
CA GLU A 138 -29.10 4.22 10.84
C GLU A 138 -27.75 4.78 10.41
N TYR A 139 -26.85 5.03 11.35
CA TYR A 139 -25.49 5.48 11.09
C TYR A 139 -24.74 4.50 10.18
N ASP A 140 -24.76 3.20 10.49
CA ASP A 140 -24.10 2.17 9.67
C ASP A 140 -24.64 2.12 8.24
N GLN A 141 -25.96 2.24 8.08
CA GLN A 141 -26.60 2.28 6.77
C GLN A 141 -26.20 3.54 5.96
N LEU A 142 -26.16 4.69 6.60
CA LEU A 142 -25.77 5.96 5.99
C LEU A 142 -24.30 5.94 5.58
N VAL A 143 -23.40 5.46 6.44
CA VAL A 143 -21.97 5.33 6.15
C VAL A 143 -21.76 4.38 4.97
N THR A 144 -22.37 3.19 5.00
CA THR A 144 -22.25 2.19 3.93
C THR A 144 -22.75 2.73 2.60
N LYS A 145 -23.92 3.40 2.59
CA LYS A 145 -24.50 3.99 1.39
C LYS A 145 -23.57 5.08 0.83
N LYS A 146 -23.18 6.03 1.68
CA LYS A 146 -22.35 7.15 1.26
C LYS A 146 -20.97 6.70 0.78
N MET A 147 -20.33 5.76 1.48
CA MET A 147 -19.07 5.16 1.05
C MET A 147 -19.20 4.53 -0.34
N THR A 148 -20.27 3.78 -0.59
CA THR A 148 -20.52 3.15 -1.88
C THR A 148 -20.68 4.21 -2.99
N GLU A 149 -21.46 5.26 -2.74
CA GLU A 149 -21.65 6.37 -3.69
C GLU A 149 -20.33 7.11 -3.95
N ASP A 150 -19.54 7.37 -2.92
CA ASP A 150 -18.26 8.07 -3.05
C ASP A 150 -17.25 7.23 -3.85
N ILE A 151 -17.16 5.92 -3.58
CA ILE A 151 -16.30 5.01 -4.36
C ILE A 151 -16.72 4.98 -5.83
N GLN A 152 -18.02 4.82 -6.12
CA GLN A 152 -18.53 4.80 -7.49
C GLN A 152 -18.25 6.11 -8.23
N ARG A 153 -18.43 7.24 -7.56
CA ARG A 153 -18.15 8.57 -8.12
C ARG A 153 -16.69 8.77 -8.48
N HIS A 154 -15.77 8.22 -7.68
CA HIS A 154 -14.34 8.43 -7.87
C HIS A 154 -13.64 7.30 -8.65
N ALA A 155 -14.30 6.16 -8.88
CA ALA A 155 -13.72 5.04 -9.63
C ALA A 155 -13.23 5.44 -11.03
N GLY A 156 -14.04 6.22 -11.76
CA GLY A 156 -13.65 6.75 -13.08
C GLY A 156 -12.45 7.70 -13.02
N TYR A 157 -12.35 8.51 -11.96
CA TYR A 157 -11.21 9.39 -11.73
C TYR A 157 -9.91 8.59 -11.48
N ILE A 158 -9.98 7.57 -10.63
CA ILE A 158 -8.86 6.65 -10.36
C ILE A 158 -8.41 5.95 -11.65
N ALA A 159 -9.35 5.39 -12.41
CA ALA A 159 -9.06 4.73 -13.69
C ALA A 159 -8.38 5.67 -14.70
N ASN A 160 -8.83 6.93 -14.77
CA ASN A 160 -8.20 7.93 -15.60
C ASN A 160 -6.77 8.28 -15.15
N LYS A 161 -6.52 8.35 -13.83
CA LYS A 161 -5.17 8.55 -13.29
C LYS A 161 -4.24 7.40 -13.66
N ILE A 162 -4.68 6.15 -13.54
CA ILE A 162 -3.91 4.97 -13.96
C ILE A 162 -3.51 5.10 -15.43
N LYS A 163 -4.49 5.32 -16.30
CA LYS A 163 -4.29 5.40 -17.76
C LYS A 163 -3.42 6.59 -18.17
N SER A 164 -3.70 7.78 -17.65
CA SER A 164 -2.97 9.00 -18.03
C SER A 164 -1.50 9.01 -17.59
N ASN A 165 -1.17 8.21 -16.56
CA ASN A 165 0.21 8.05 -16.09
C ASN A 165 0.93 6.82 -16.68
N GLY A 166 0.33 6.12 -17.65
CA GLY A 166 0.91 4.94 -18.27
C GLY A 166 1.18 3.83 -17.26
N LEU A 167 0.19 3.54 -16.41
CA LEU A 167 0.25 2.54 -15.34
C LEU A 167 -0.71 1.37 -15.59
N ASP A 168 -1.35 1.33 -16.75
CA ASP A 168 -2.38 0.36 -17.15
C ASP A 168 -1.87 -1.09 -17.24
N MET A 169 -0.56 -1.30 -17.32
CA MET A 169 0.06 -2.63 -17.28
C MET A 169 0.35 -3.15 -15.86
N HIS A 170 -0.01 -2.40 -14.82
CA HIS A 170 0.23 -2.77 -13.43
C HIS A 170 -1.07 -3.10 -12.71
N SER A 171 -1.00 -4.00 -11.74
CA SER A 171 -2.10 -4.28 -10.82
C SER A 171 -2.17 -3.22 -9.72
N PHE A 172 -3.40 -2.91 -9.31
CA PHE A 172 -3.68 -1.96 -8.23
C PHE A 172 -4.57 -2.60 -7.18
N TYR A 173 -4.14 -2.55 -5.92
CA TYR A 173 -4.90 -2.99 -4.75
C TYR A 173 -5.26 -1.76 -3.92
N ILE A 174 -6.49 -1.28 -4.07
CA ILE A 174 -6.92 -0.01 -3.48
C ILE A 174 -7.91 -0.28 -2.35
N TYR A 175 -7.56 0.16 -1.14
CA TYR A 175 -8.39 0.09 0.05
C TYR A 175 -8.82 1.49 0.43
N ILE A 176 -10.11 1.71 0.52
CA ILE A 176 -10.70 3.00 0.85
C ILE A 176 -11.43 2.86 2.18
N LEU A 177 -11.09 3.70 3.15
CA LEU A 177 -11.69 3.70 4.47
C LEU A 177 -12.21 5.10 4.82
N PRO A 178 -13.50 5.23 5.14
CA PRO A 178 -14.06 6.49 5.62
C PRO A 178 -13.70 6.71 7.10
N PHE A 179 -13.44 7.96 7.45
CA PHE A 179 -13.29 8.46 8.79
C PHE A 179 -14.39 9.50 9.09
N MET A 180 -14.72 9.74 10.34
CA MET A 180 -15.59 10.87 10.70
C MET A 180 -14.91 12.20 10.36
N ASP A 181 -13.67 12.34 10.79
CA ASP A 181 -12.75 13.44 10.46
C ASP A 181 -11.36 12.84 10.24
N ALA A 182 -10.94 12.80 8.98
CA ALA A 182 -9.69 12.13 8.60
C ALA A 182 -8.45 12.80 9.22
N GLU A 183 -8.41 14.11 9.33
CA GLU A 183 -7.25 14.82 9.88
C GLU A 183 -7.15 14.62 11.39
N THR A 184 -8.26 14.76 12.11
CA THR A 184 -8.29 14.54 13.57
C THR A 184 -7.98 13.09 13.89
N ASN A 185 -8.65 12.13 13.24
CA ASN A 185 -8.45 10.71 13.50
C ASN A 185 -7.03 10.25 13.13
N LYS A 186 -6.45 10.77 12.06
CA LYS A 186 -5.03 10.54 11.71
C LYS A 186 -4.10 10.98 12.84
N SER A 187 -4.32 12.18 13.38
CA SER A 187 -3.52 12.71 14.49
C SER A 187 -3.64 11.85 15.74
N GLU A 188 -4.85 11.45 16.12
CA GLU A 188 -5.10 10.57 17.26
C GLU A 188 -4.44 9.20 17.11
N ILE A 189 -4.55 8.58 15.91
CA ILE A 189 -3.89 7.30 15.60
C ILE A 189 -2.38 7.44 15.73
N MET A 190 -1.79 8.49 15.15
CA MET A 190 -0.34 8.73 15.24
C MET A 190 0.12 8.93 16.67
N ASP A 191 -0.61 9.70 17.46
CA ASP A 191 -0.32 9.90 18.88
C ASP A 191 -0.38 8.59 19.67
N HIS A 192 -1.35 7.74 19.37
CA HIS A 192 -1.49 6.45 20.03
C HIS A 192 -0.32 5.50 19.69
N VAL A 193 0.06 5.44 18.42
CA VAL A 193 1.20 4.63 17.94
C VAL A 193 2.50 5.12 18.57
N MET A 194 2.72 6.42 18.62
CA MET A 194 3.94 6.99 19.22
C MET A 194 4.03 6.75 20.73
N LYS A 195 2.90 6.81 21.46
CA LYS A 195 2.87 6.47 22.89
C LYS A 195 3.15 4.98 23.13
N GLY A 196 2.68 4.09 22.28
CA GLY A 196 2.98 2.65 22.36
C GLY A 196 4.45 2.32 22.02
N ALA A 197 5.09 3.10 21.17
CA ALA A 197 6.51 2.91 20.82
C ALA A 197 7.49 3.34 21.93
N VAL A 198 7.04 4.12 22.90
CA VAL A 198 7.87 4.58 24.05
C VAL A 198 7.88 3.57 25.20
N VAL A 199 7.06 2.51 25.14
CA VAL A 199 6.89 1.50 26.21
C VAL A 199 7.67 0.21 25.89
N LEU A 200 8.40 0.14 24.82
CA LEU A 200 9.32 -0.95 24.45
C LEU A 200 10.77 -0.49 24.60
#